data_94b30583b0ab37534628b920ebdee370
#
_entry.id   94b30583b0ab37534628b920ebdee370
#
_cell.length_a   1.000
_cell.length_b   1.000
_cell.length_c   1.000
_cell.angle_alpha   90.00
_cell.angle_beta   90.00
_cell.angle_gamma   90.00
#
_symmetry.space_group_name_H-M   'P 1'
#
loop_
_entity.id
_entity.type
_entity.pdbx_description
1 polymer ?
#
loop_
_entity_poly.entity_id
_entity_poly.type
_entity_poly.pdbx_seq_one_letter_code
_entity_poly.pdbx_strand_id
1 'polypeptide(L)'
;DSAKTMKSIQITLAARLEKFNLESLATLTSTDELDLQRKKKKKVALFAIIPDNDTSFNFLVSILYTQLFQQLFFVADQKYGGSLPVHVHFLMDEFANVSLPDDFDKILSVMRSRGVSVSIILQNLAQLKALFEKQWESIVGNCDEFVYLGGNEQSTHKYVSELLGKETIDTNSYGRSDGMKGNFSTNFQVA
;
A
#
# COMPACT_ATOMS: atom_id res chain seq x y z
N ASP A 1 15.71 30.15 -30.30
CA ASP A 1 15.34 29.52 -29.00
C ASP A 1 14.36 28.37 -29.14
N SER A 2 13.33 28.44 -30.00
CA SER A 2 12.31 27.37 -30.15
C SER A 2 12.90 26.04 -30.65
N ALA A 3 13.88 26.07 -31.56
CA ALA A 3 14.52 24.86 -32.09
C ALA A 3 15.35 24.10 -31.03
N LYS A 4 16.02 24.82 -30.14
CA LYS A 4 16.76 24.22 -29.01
C LYS A 4 15.81 23.58 -28.00
N THR A 5 14.72 24.26 -27.70
CA THR A 5 13.66 23.75 -26.80
C THR A 5 13.00 22.50 -27.40
N MET A 6 12.66 22.50 -28.67
CA MET A 6 12.09 21.35 -29.37
C MET A 6 13.03 20.13 -29.33
N LYS A 7 14.33 20.36 -29.60
CA LYS A 7 15.34 19.29 -29.54
C LYS A 7 15.49 18.72 -28.12
N SER A 8 15.45 19.58 -27.10
CA SER A 8 15.50 19.12 -25.72
C SER A 8 14.28 18.28 -25.34
N ILE A 9 13.07 18.67 -25.77
CA ILE A 9 11.84 17.89 -25.56
C ILE A 9 11.94 16.54 -26.25
N GLN A 10 12.40 16.49 -27.51
CA GLN A 10 12.55 15.24 -28.24
C GLN A 10 13.55 14.29 -27.58
N ILE A 11 14.70 14.79 -27.10
CA ILE A 11 15.70 13.99 -26.40
C ILE A 11 15.11 13.44 -25.08
N THR A 12 14.40 14.27 -24.31
CA THR A 12 13.77 13.83 -23.06
C THR A 12 12.70 12.78 -23.31
N LEU A 13 11.89 12.95 -24.35
CA LEU A 13 10.87 11.98 -24.74
C LEU A 13 11.51 10.65 -25.18
N ALA A 14 12.52 10.71 -26.05
CA ALA A 14 13.25 9.53 -26.51
C ALA A 14 13.87 8.76 -25.34
N ALA A 15 14.52 9.45 -24.40
CA ALA A 15 15.10 8.82 -23.22
C ALA A 15 14.05 8.13 -22.33
N ARG A 16 12.86 8.73 -22.17
CA ARG A 16 11.76 8.12 -21.40
C ARG A 16 11.15 6.90 -22.09
N LEU A 17 11.13 6.90 -23.43
CA LEU A 17 10.57 5.81 -24.23
C LEU A 17 11.61 4.73 -24.60
N GLU A 18 12.89 4.94 -24.28
CA GLU A 18 13.97 4.02 -24.62
C GLU A 18 13.71 2.59 -24.13
N LYS A 19 13.13 2.44 -22.94
CA LYS A 19 12.78 1.13 -22.39
C LYS A 19 11.78 0.34 -23.25
N PHE A 20 10.91 1.02 -24.00
CA PHE A 20 9.97 0.37 -24.91
C PHE A 20 10.60 -0.12 -26.21
N ASN A 21 11.86 0.22 -26.50
CA ASN A 21 12.62 -0.31 -27.62
C ASN A 21 13.14 -1.74 -27.39
N LEU A 22 13.00 -2.27 -26.17
CA LEU A 22 13.33 -3.67 -25.90
C LEU A 22 12.30 -4.58 -26.60
N GLU A 23 12.79 -5.53 -27.39
CA GLU A 23 11.96 -6.45 -28.17
C GLU A 23 10.94 -7.22 -27.30
N SER A 24 11.38 -7.66 -26.11
CA SER A 24 10.51 -8.32 -25.15
C SER A 24 9.34 -7.44 -24.69
N LEU A 25 9.59 -6.15 -24.49
CA LEU A 25 8.60 -5.18 -24.07
C LEU A 25 7.67 -4.81 -25.22
N ALA A 26 8.21 -4.60 -26.42
CA ALA A 26 7.44 -4.36 -27.62
C ALA A 26 6.48 -5.53 -27.88
N THR A 27 6.94 -6.76 -27.72
CA THR A 27 6.10 -7.97 -27.86
C THR A 27 5.01 -8.01 -26.78
N LEU A 28 5.36 -7.79 -25.51
CA LEU A 28 4.41 -7.81 -24.38
C LEU A 28 3.30 -6.76 -24.54
N THR A 29 3.62 -5.59 -25.09
CA THR A 29 2.69 -4.47 -25.22
C THR A 29 2.01 -4.37 -26.58
N SER A 30 2.32 -5.26 -27.53
CA SER A 30 1.77 -5.24 -28.89
C SER A 30 0.31 -5.69 -28.98
N THR A 31 -0.16 -6.48 -28.01
CA THR A 31 -1.51 -7.04 -27.97
C THR A 31 -2.14 -6.88 -26.61
N ASP A 32 -3.47 -6.69 -26.56
CA ASP A 32 -4.24 -6.68 -25.30
C ASP A 32 -4.68 -8.11 -24.95
N GLU A 33 -3.81 -8.86 -24.28
CA GLU A 33 -4.14 -10.19 -23.78
C GLU A 33 -4.93 -10.17 -22.48
N LEU A 34 -4.85 -9.08 -21.72
CA LEU A 34 -5.53 -8.95 -20.44
C LEU A 34 -7.03 -8.78 -20.62
N ASP A 35 -7.47 -8.11 -21.70
CA ASP A 35 -8.87 -7.83 -22.01
C ASP A 35 -9.69 -7.45 -20.76
N LEU A 36 -9.18 -6.45 -20.05
CA LEU A 36 -9.74 -6.00 -18.76
C LEU A 36 -11.21 -5.59 -18.88
N GLN A 37 -11.65 -5.25 -20.09
CA GLN A 37 -13.04 -4.85 -20.32
C GLN A 37 -14.02 -6.01 -20.38
N ARG A 38 -13.65 -7.17 -20.89
CA ARG A 38 -14.53 -8.35 -21.04
C ARG A 38 -14.59 -9.20 -19.79
N LYS A 39 -13.50 -9.26 -19.02
CA LYS A 39 -13.39 -10.12 -17.82
C LYS A 39 -14.26 -9.66 -16.63
N LYS A 40 -14.81 -8.45 -16.67
CA LYS A 40 -15.58 -7.81 -15.58
C LYS A 40 -16.89 -8.48 -15.19
N LYS A 41 -17.42 -9.36 -16.04
CA LYS A 41 -18.67 -10.12 -15.77
C LYS A 41 -18.43 -11.52 -15.19
N LYS A 42 -17.20 -11.98 -15.11
CA LYS A 42 -16.83 -13.30 -14.61
C LYS A 42 -15.89 -13.17 -13.41
N LYS A 43 -15.92 -14.14 -12.51
CA LYS A 43 -14.92 -14.28 -11.46
C LYS A 43 -13.60 -14.68 -12.13
N VAL A 44 -12.59 -13.82 -12.04
CA VAL A 44 -11.26 -14.01 -12.64
C VAL A 44 -10.21 -13.70 -11.58
N ALA A 45 -9.14 -14.48 -11.54
CA ALA A 45 -7.93 -14.15 -10.80
C ALA A 45 -6.85 -13.73 -11.78
N LEU A 46 -6.26 -12.56 -11.53
CA LEU A 46 -5.09 -12.05 -12.25
C LEU A 46 -3.88 -12.16 -11.32
N PHE A 47 -2.86 -12.89 -11.75
CA PHE A 47 -1.58 -13.02 -11.04
C PHE A 47 -0.54 -12.19 -11.76
N ALA A 48 -0.05 -11.14 -11.11
CA ALA A 48 1.08 -10.33 -11.57
C ALA A 48 2.33 -10.75 -10.82
N ILE A 49 3.23 -11.45 -11.48
CA ILE A 49 4.51 -11.87 -10.90
C ILE A 49 5.54 -10.80 -11.22
N ILE A 50 6.05 -10.15 -10.18
CA ILE A 50 7.00 -9.04 -10.28
C ILE A 50 8.32 -9.52 -9.70
N PRO A 51 9.44 -9.44 -10.45
CA PRO A 51 10.76 -9.76 -9.92
C PRO A 51 11.13 -8.80 -8.79
N ASP A 52 11.62 -9.32 -7.67
CA ASP A 52 12.09 -8.56 -6.52
C ASP A 52 13.53 -8.03 -6.69
N ASN A 53 14.31 -8.70 -7.54
CA ASN A 53 15.72 -8.42 -7.79
C ASN A 53 15.98 -7.48 -8.99
N ASP A 54 14.94 -7.12 -9.76
CA ASP A 54 15.07 -6.24 -10.93
C ASP A 54 13.96 -5.18 -10.97
N THR A 55 14.32 -3.96 -10.65
CA THR A 55 13.41 -2.80 -10.65
C THR A 55 13.27 -2.13 -12.02
N SER A 56 13.98 -2.60 -13.06
CA SER A 56 14.01 -1.97 -14.39
C SER A 56 12.62 -1.88 -15.03
N PHE A 57 11.72 -2.82 -14.69
CA PHE A 57 10.38 -2.92 -15.25
C PHE A 57 9.26 -2.46 -14.31
N ASN A 58 9.60 -1.90 -13.14
CA ASN A 58 8.60 -1.41 -12.20
C ASN A 58 7.66 -0.34 -12.78
N PHE A 59 8.12 0.43 -13.77
CA PHE A 59 7.27 1.38 -14.47
C PHE A 59 6.09 0.72 -15.21
N LEU A 60 6.26 -0.52 -15.72
CA LEU A 60 5.15 -1.29 -16.31
C LEU A 60 4.11 -1.68 -15.27
N VAL A 61 4.57 -2.05 -14.09
CA VAL A 61 3.70 -2.38 -12.96
C VAL A 61 2.88 -1.15 -12.57
N SER A 62 3.51 0.03 -12.52
CA SER A 62 2.81 1.29 -12.25
C SER A 62 1.76 1.60 -13.32
N ILE A 63 2.08 1.39 -14.61
CA ILE A 63 1.13 1.56 -15.71
C ILE A 63 -0.02 0.56 -15.59
N LEU A 64 0.26 -0.70 -15.29
CA LEU A 64 -0.76 -1.73 -15.10
C LEU A 64 -1.74 -1.35 -13.99
N TYR A 65 -1.26 -0.98 -12.80
CA TYR A 65 -2.13 -0.57 -11.70
C TYR A 65 -2.92 0.69 -12.02
N THR A 66 -2.29 1.69 -12.65
CA THR A 66 -2.97 2.91 -13.09
C THR A 66 -4.14 2.57 -14.02
N GLN A 67 -3.90 1.75 -15.03
CA GLN A 67 -4.93 1.34 -15.98
C GLN A 67 -6.02 0.49 -15.32
N LEU A 68 -5.66 -0.44 -14.42
CA LEU A 68 -6.62 -1.25 -13.67
C LEU A 68 -7.56 -0.38 -12.86
N PHE A 69 -7.04 0.53 -12.03
CA PHE A 69 -7.86 1.41 -11.20
C PHE A 69 -8.75 2.32 -12.06
N GLN A 70 -8.18 2.97 -13.08
CA GLN A 70 -8.93 3.82 -13.99
C GLN A 70 -10.08 3.07 -14.67
N GLN A 71 -9.81 1.88 -15.18
CA GLN A 71 -10.81 1.07 -15.85
C GLN A 71 -11.90 0.55 -14.89
N LEU A 72 -11.53 0.09 -13.70
CA LEU A 72 -12.49 -0.38 -12.70
C LEU A 72 -13.42 0.76 -12.27
N PHE A 73 -12.86 1.94 -11.98
CA PHE A 73 -13.64 3.11 -11.55
C PHE A 73 -14.52 3.63 -12.67
N PHE A 74 -13.97 3.76 -13.88
CA PHE A 74 -14.77 4.14 -15.05
C PHE A 74 -15.97 3.23 -15.27
N VAL A 75 -15.76 1.92 -15.14
CA VAL A 75 -16.84 0.95 -15.33
C VAL A 75 -17.85 0.97 -14.18
N ALA A 76 -17.39 1.11 -12.94
CA ALA A 76 -18.28 1.27 -11.80
C ALA A 76 -19.19 2.49 -12.00
N ASP A 77 -18.59 3.63 -12.33
CA ASP A 77 -19.31 4.90 -12.45
C ASP A 77 -20.21 4.96 -13.68
N GLN A 78 -19.72 4.55 -14.86
CA GLN A 78 -20.44 4.73 -16.12
C GLN A 78 -21.40 3.60 -16.48
N LYS A 79 -21.15 2.37 -16.00
CA LYS A 79 -21.93 1.21 -16.41
C LYS A 79 -22.81 0.63 -15.30
N TYR A 80 -22.45 0.84 -14.04
CA TYR A 80 -23.08 0.16 -12.91
C TYR A 80 -23.58 1.11 -11.81
N GLY A 81 -23.68 2.41 -12.10
CA GLY A 81 -24.27 3.38 -11.17
C GLY A 81 -23.44 3.62 -9.91
N GLY A 82 -22.12 3.44 -9.98
CA GLY A 82 -21.17 3.77 -8.93
C GLY A 82 -20.50 2.59 -8.24
N SER A 83 -20.97 1.35 -8.42
CA SER A 83 -20.33 0.18 -7.80
C SER A 83 -20.30 -1.02 -8.75
N LEU A 84 -19.20 -1.78 -8.70
CA LEU A 84 -19.04 -2.98 -9.53
C LEU A 84 -20.00 -4.10 -9.09
N PRO A 85 -20.56 -4.88 -10.02
CA PRO A 85 -21.47 -6.00 -9.72
C PRO A 85 -20.74 -7.20 -9.10
N VAL A 86 -19.43 -7.30 -9.31
CA VAL A 86 -18.54 -8.30 -8.70
C VAL A 86 -17.46 -7.54 -7.98
N HIS A 87 -17.32 -7.81 -6.69
CA HIS A 87 -16.27 -7.21 -5.87
C HIS A 87 -14.89 -7.57 -6.40
N VAL A 88 -14.00 -6.58 -6.47
CA VAL A 88 -12.60 -6.76 -6.89
C VAL A 88 -11.70 -6.57 -5.69
N HIS A 89 -10.90 -7.58 -5.39
CA HIS A 89 -9.93 -7.52 -4.29
C HIS A 89 -8.51 -7.55 -4.83
N PHE A 90 -7.70 -6.59 -4.41
CA PHE A 90 -6.26 -6.54 -4.67
C PHE A 90 -5.52 -7.11 -3.47
N LEU A 91 -4.76 -8.18 -3.68
CA LEU A 91 -3.82 -8.70 -2.69
C LEU A 91 -2.41 -8.26 -3.11
N MET A 92 -1.87 -7.30 -2.40
CA MET A 92 -0.56 -6.69 -2.70
C MET A 92 0.48 -7.22 -1.72
N ASP A 93 1.07 -8.35 -2.09
CA ASP A 93 2.17 -8.93 -1.35
C ASP A 93 3.46 -8.14 -1.63
N GLU A 94 4.31 -8.01 -0.61
CA GLU A 94 5.53 -7.18 -0.68
C GLU A 94 5.28 -5.78 -1.27
N PHE A 95 4.26 -5.12 -0.75
CA PHE A 95 3.79 -3.82 -1.24
C PHE A 95 4.89 -2.79 -1.46
N ALA A 96 5.97 -2.86 -0.66
CA ALA A 96 7.10 -1.96 -0.79
C ALA A 96 7.85 -2.09 -2.12
N ASN A 97 7.75 -3.23 -2.78
CA ASN A 97 8.42 -3.50 -4.06
C ASN A 97 7.55 -3.15 -5.27
N VAL A 98 6.30 -2.72 -5.03
CA VAL A 98 5.34 -2.40 -6.09
C VAL A 98 5.37 -0.92 -6.40
N SER A 99 5.60 -0.55 -7.66
CA SER A 99 5.44 0.83 -8.11
C SER A 99 3.96 1.15 -8.32
N LEU A 100 3.42 2.00 -7.47
CA LEU A 100 2.04 2.46 -7.52
C LEU A 100 1.95 3.89 -8.07
N PRO A 101 0.74 4.34 -8.48
CA PRO A 101 0.50 5.75 -8.78
C PRO A 101 0.79 6.65 -7.57
N ASP A 102 1.31 7.85 -7.81
CA ASP A 102 1.67 8.82 -6.76
C ASP A 102 0.47 9.24 -5.87
N ASP A 103 -0.76 9.13 -6.40
CA ASP A 103 -1.99 9.45 -5.71
C ASP A 103 -2.74 8.22 -5.17
N PHE A 104 -2.02 7.15 -4.84
CA PHE A 104 -2.60 5.90 -4.37
C PHE A 104 -3.46 6.06 -3.11
N ASP A 105 -3.11 6.99 -2.21
CA ASP A 105 -3.91 7.32 -1.03
C ASP A 105 -5.32 7.82 -1.40
N LYS A 106 -5.44 8.64 -2.46
CA LYS A 106 -6.73 9.10 -2.98
C LYS A 106 -7.49 7.98 -3.66
N ILE A 107 -6.79 7.15 -4.44
CA ILE A 107 -7.37 5.96 -5.07
C ILE A 107 -7.96 5.05 -4.01
N LEU A 108 -7.22 4.78 -2.94
CA LEU A 108 -7.64 3.93 -1.81
C LEU A 108 -8.90 4.48 -1.13
N SER A 109 -8.98 5.79 -0.90
CA SER A 109 -10.13 6.42 -0.24
C SER A 109 -11.46 6.26 -0.97
N VAL A 110 -11.43 6.07 -2.29
CA VAL A 110 -12.63 5.95 -3.13
C VAL A 110 -12.94 4.52 -3.58
N MET A 111 -12.06 3.55 -3.30
CA MET A 111 -12.21 2.15 -3.72
C MET A 111 -13.47 1.50 -3.15
N ARG A 112 -13.72 1.70 -1.86
CA ARG A 112 -14.82 1.06 -1.13
C ARG A 112 -16.17 1.31 -1.78
N SER A 113 -16.49 2.56 -2.13
CA SER A 113 -17.76 2.91 -2.76
C SER A 113 -17.97 2.22 -4.11
N ARG A 114 -16.89 1.87 -4.81
CA ARG A 114 -16.90 1.24 -6.12
C ARG A 114 -16.85 -0.29 -6.09
N GLY A 115 -16.91 -0.90 -4.91
CA GLY A 115 -16.85 -2.35 -4.76
C GLY A 115 -15.43 -2.89 -4.98
N VAL A 116 -14.41 -2.10 -4.64
CA VAL A 116 -13.00 -2.49 -4.72
C VAL A 116 -12.40 -2.45 -3.32
N SER A 117 -11.57 -3.42 -2.99
CA SER A 117 -10.79 -3.46 -1.74
C SER A 117 -9.35 -3.88 -2.00
N VAL A 118 -8.49 -3.63 -1.01
CA VAL A 118 -7.07 -3.98 -1.08
C VAL A 118 -6.62 -4.58 0.25
N SER A 119 -5.77 -5.59 0.19
CA SER A 119 -4.93 -6.05 1.31
C SER A 119 -3.49 -5.67 1.00
N ILE A 120 -2.91 -4.86 1.87
CA ILE A 120 -1.53 -4.39 1.77
C ILE A 120 -0.69 -5.20 2.74
N ILE A 121 0.31 -5.90 2.26
CA ILE A 121 1.22 -6.71 3.07
C ILE A 121 2.60 -6.05 3.07
N LEU A 122 3.10 -5.76 4.25
CA LEU A 122 4.38 -5.09 4.49
C LEU A 122 5.19 -5.86 5.52
N GLN A 123 6.49 -5.79 5.44
CA GLN A 123 7.37 -6.32 6.47
C GLN A 123 7.38 -5.42 7.72
N ASN A 124 7.29 -4.10 7.53
CA ASN A 124 7.23 -3.10 8.59
C ASN A 124 6.69 -1.76 8.08
N LEU A 125 6.29 -0.87 8.99
CA LEU A 125 5.77 0.46 8.63
C LEU A 125 6.85 1.42 8.09
N ALA A 126 8.13 1.19 8.37
CA ALA A 126 9.19 2.03 7.83
C ALA A 126 9.25 1.97 6.31
N GLN A 127 8.91 0.81 5.72
CA GLN A 127 8.78 0.68 4.26
C GLN A 127 7.68 1.58 3.69
N LEU A 128 6.51 1.61 4.32
CA LEU A 128 5.40 2.46 3.89
C LEU A 128 5.74 3.95 4.02
N LYS A 129 6.39 4.33 5.12
CA LYS A 129 6.85 5.70 5.37
C LYS A 129 7.90 6.15 4.35
N ALA A 130 8.78 5.26 3.92
CA ALA A 130 9.77 5.56 2.88
C ALA A 130 9.15 5.78 1.50
N LEU A 131 8.09 5.03 1.16
CA LEU A 131 7.39 5.15 -0.12
C LEU A 131 6.44 6.36 -0.17
N PHE A 132 5.76 6.64 0.94
CA PHE A 132 4.69 7.64 1.04
C PHE A 132 4.93 8.57 2.23
N GLU A 133 6.02 9.35 2.20
CA GLU A 133 6.49 10.19 3.32
C GLU A 133 5.37 11.00 4.00
N LYS A 134 4.45 11.57 3.22
CA LYS A 134 3.36 12.43 3.71
C LYS A 134 1.99 11.74 3.73
N GLN A 135 1.82 10.67 2.97
CA GLN A 135 0.52 10.01 2.76
C GLN A 135 0.38 8.69 3.53
N TRP A 136 1.44 8.19 4.17
CA TRP A 136 1.42 6.89 4.84
C TRP A 136 0.31 6.77 5.91
N GLU A 137 0.08 7.85 6.68
CA GLU A 137 -1.00 7.88 7.67
C GLU A 137 -2.38 7.81 7.03
N SER A 138 -2.56 8.49 5.89
CA SER A 138 -3.79 8.42 5.11
C SER A 138 -4.03 7.02 4.56
N ILE A 139 -2.98 6.33 4.10
CA ILE A 139 -3.08 4.94 3.61
C ILE A 139 -3.50 4.01 4.75
N VAL A 140 -2.84 4.06 5.90
CA VAL A 140 -3.20 3.24 7.06
C VAL A 140 -4.61 3.59 7.57
N GLY A 141 -4.95 4.87 7.62
CA GLY A 141 -6.28 5.34 8.07
C GLY A 141 -7.43 4.96 7.13
N ASN A 142 -7.16 4.65 5.86
CA ASN A 142 -8.15 4.12 4.92
C ASN A 142 -8.30 2.59 4.96
N CYS A 143 -7.49 1.90 5.76
CA CYS A 143 -7.61 0.46 6.00
C CYS A 143 -8.51 0.24 7.24
N ASP A 144 -9.58 -0.54 7.08
CA ASP A 144 -10.51 -0.84 8.18
C ASP A 144 -9.89 -1.79 9.21
N GLU A 145 -8.92 -2.61 8.79
CA GLU A 145 -8.25 -3.60 9.63
C GLU A 145 -6.73 -3.42 9.59
N PHE A 146 -6.10 -3.55 10.74
CA PHE A 146 -4.66 -3.57 10.91
C PHE A 146 -4.23 -4.84 11.63
N VAL A 147 -3.57 -5.75 10.91
CA VAL A 147 -3.10 -7.03 11.45
C VAL A 147 -1.59 -6.95 11.67
N TYR A 148 -1.15 -7.12 12.90
CA TYR A 148 0.25 -7.14 13.26
C TYR A 148 0.66 -8.52 13.75
N LEU A 149 1.58 -9.15 13.03
CA LEU A 149 2.07 -10.50 13.30
C LEU A 149 3.39 -10.53 14.08
N GLY A 150 3.85 -9.37 14.53
CA GLY A 150 5.15 -9.23 15.20
C GLY A 150 6.25 -8.78 14.25
N GLY A 151 7.42 -8.51 14.80
CA GLY A 151 8.60 -8.05 14.07
C GLY A 151 9.59 -7.39 15.04
N ASN A 152 10.75 -6.95 14.55
CA ASN A 152 11.80 -6.33 15.35
C ASN A 152 12.03 -4.85 15.02
N GLU A 153 11.17 -4.25 14.17
CA GLU A 153 11.33 -2.86 13.76
C GLU A 153 10.66 -1.93 14.78
N GLN A 154 11.48 -1.05 15.39
CA GLN A 154 11.09 -0.26 16.55
C GLN A 154 9.96 0.74 16.27
N SER A 155 9.92 1.36 15.08
CA SER A 155 8.88 2.36 14.78
C SER A 155 7.51 1.72 14.60
N THR A 156 7.46 0.48 14.11
CA THR A 156 6.22 -0.32 14.02
C THR A 156 5.74 -0.72 15.42
N HIS A 157 6.64 -1.20 16.29
CA HIS A 157 6.30 -1.51 17.67
C HIS A 157 5.69 -0.31 18.39
N LYS A 158 6.34 0.85 18.26
CA LYS A 158 5.87 2.09 18.89
C LYS A 158 4.48 2.46 18.39
N TYR A 159 4.26 2.41 17.07
CA TYR A 159 2.96 2.70 16.46
C TYR A 159 1.86 1.78 16.97
N VAL A 160 2.10 0.46 17.00
CA VAL A 160 1.15 -0.53 17.48
C VAL A 160 0.85 -0.32 18.98
N SER A 161 1.89 -0.06 19.78
CA SER A 161 1.73 0.24 21.22
C SER A 161 0.89 1.49 21.45
N GLU A 162 1.07 2.54 20.66
CA GLU A 162 0.28 3.77 20.75
C GLU A 162 -1.18 3.54 20.34
N LEU A 163 -1.44 2.68 19.34
CA LEU A 163 -2.80 2.30 18.93
C LEU A 163 -3.55 1.52 20.02
N LEU A 164 -2.84 0.63 20.73
CA LEU A 164 -3.43 -0.15 21.83
C LEU A 164 -3.75 0.71 23.07
N GLY A 165 -3.07 1.85 23.19
CA GLY A 165 -3.22 2.73 24.33
C GLY A 165 -2.51 2.20 25.59
N LYS A 166 -2.84 2.79 26.73
CA LYS A 166 -2.29 2.42 28.04
C LYS A 166 -3.37 1.83 28.93
N GLU A 167 -3.07 0.73 29.57
CA GLU A 167 -3.91 0.14 30.59
C GLU A 167 -3.32 0.40 31.99
N THR A 168 -4.19 0.71 32.95
CA THR A 168 -3.79 0.83 34.36
C THR A 168 -3.74 -0.56 34.98
N ILE A 169 -2.55 -1.01 35.35
CA ILE A 169 -2.37 -2.28 36.04
C ILE A 169 -2.21 -1.99 37.54
N ASP A 170 -3.10 -2.51 38.37
CA ASP A 170 -2.96 -2.49 39.84
C ASP A 170 -1.89 -3.51 40.24
N THR A 171 -0.68 -3.05 40.57
CA THR A 171 0.36 -3.88 41.14
C THR A 171 0.43 -3.72 42.62
N ASN A 172 0.09 -4.76 43.38
CA ASN A 172 0.30 -4.80 44.81
C ASN A 172 1.72 -5.29 45.13
N SER A 173 2.62 -4.40 45.51
CA SER A 173 3.93 -4.79 46.05
C SER A 173 3.86 -4.88 47.56
N TYR A 174 4.08 -6.09 48.11
CA TYR A 174 4.18 -6.31 49.56
C TYR A 174 5.65 -6.21 49.96
N GLY A 175 6.01 -5.14 50.66
CA GLY A 175 7.30 -5.02 51.35
C GLY A 175 7.15 -5.41 52.82
N ARG A 176 7.82 -6.46 53.28
CA ARG A 176 7.94 -6.79 54.72
C ARG A 176 9.31 -6.32 55.21
N SER A 177 9.29 -5.39 56.15
CA SER A 177 10.49 -4.94 56.86
C SER A 177 10.48 -5.55 58.26
N ASP A 178 11.51 -6.31 58.61
CA ASP A 178 11.68 -6.94 59.92
C ASP A 178 12.31 -5.99 60.95
N GLY A 179 12.03 -4.69 60.84
CA GLY A 179 12.42 -3.72 61.87
C GLY A 179 11.37 -3.55 62.94
N MET A 180 11.78 -3.07 64.13
CA MET A 180 10.93 -2.91 65.33
C MET A 180 9.70 -2.00 65.16
N LYS A 181 9.47 -1.39 64.01
CA LYS A 181 8.25 -0.72 63.58
C LYS A 181 7.99 -1.10 62.11
N GLY A 182 7.06 -2.03 61.89
CA GLY A 182 6.61 -2.42 60.56
C GLY A 182 5.91 -1.27 59.82
N ASN A 183 6.35 -0.95 58.59
CA ASN A 183 5.67 -0.02 57.73
C ASN A 183 5.07 -0.78 56.52
N PHE A 184 3.78 -0.58 56.29
CA PHE A 184 3.11 -1.06 55.08
C PHE A 184 3.07 0.09 54.07
N SER A 185 3.57 -0.12 52.86
CA SER A 185 3.36 0.81 51.75
C SER A 185 2.74 0.08 50.56
N THR A 186 1.65 0.63 50.07
CA THR A 186 1.01 0.17 48.81
C THR A 186 1.36 1.18 47.74
N ASN A 187 2.09 0.75 46.70
CA ASN A 187 2.41 1.60 45.58
C ASN A 187 1.55 1.19 44.38
N PHE A 188 0.82 2.15 43.81
CA PHE A 188 0.12 2.01 42.55
C PHE A 188 1.07 2.52 41.45
N GLN A 189 1.38 1.70 40.48
CA GLN A 189 2.11 2.12 39.29
C GLN A 189 1.19 2.08 38.04
N VAL A 190 1.07 3.23 37.37
CA VAL A 190 0.44 3.32 36.03
C VAL A 190 1.54 3.03 35.01
N ALA A 191 1.41 1.97 34.25
CA ALA A 191 2.30 1.62 33.14
C ALA A 191 1.75 2.18 31.81
#